data_69acb3ad79a4b630160cb418c53382b6
#
_entry.id   69acb3ad79a4b630160cb418c53382b6
#
_cell.length_a   1.000
_cell.length_b   1.000
_cell.length_c   1.000
_cell.angle_alpha   90.00
_cell.angle_beta   90.00
_cell.angle_gamma   90.00
#
_symmetry.space_group_name_H-M   'P 1'
#
loop_
_entity.id
_entity.type
_entity.pdbx_description
1 polymer ?
#
loop_
_entity_poly.entity_id
_entity_poly.type
_entity_poly.pdbx_seq_one_letter_code
_entity_poly.pdbx_strand_id
1 'polypeptide(L)'
;MPTPAYAFIVDENGEEVEGGVTIEDDREIAASVEVIQFDHDLYIPTDPQTGLPTGVRMHRPIRMVKAYDQASPILYQACCNGTTLESVTIRWFRIAPDGTQEEYFNHLLERVRILSLIHI
;
A
#
# COMPACT_ATOMS: atom_id res chain seq x y z
N MET A 1 -11.05 -2.84 -16.51
CA MET A 1 -9.76 -3.47 -16.21
C MET A 1 -9.14 -2.86 -14.97
N PRO A 2 -8.75 -3.67 -14.01
CA PRO A 2 -8.07 -3.10 -12.84
C PRO A 2 -6.71 -2.52 -13.26
N THR A 3 -6.38 -1.37 -12.72
CA THR A 3 -5.06 -0.79 -12.93
C THR A 3 -4.05 -1.53 -12.08
N PRO A 4 -2.91 -1.94 -12.64
CA PRO A 4 -1.89 -2.61 -11.84
C PRO A 4 -1.29 -1.67 -10.81
N ALA A 5 -1.02 -2.19 -9.63
CA ALA A 5 -0.38 -1.45 -8.56
C ALA A 5 0.68 -2.33 -7.88
N TYR A 6 1.77 -1.69 -7.48
CA TYR A 6 2.89 -2.37 -6.86
C TYR A 6 3.33 -1.60 -5.62
N ALA A 7 3.57 -2.32 -4.54
CA ALA A 7 3.99 -1.73 -3.28
C ALA A 7 5.48 -1.97 -3.05
N PHE A 8 6.16 -0.92 -2.65
CA PHE A 8 7.58 -0.95 -2.29
C PHE A 8 7.66 -0.66 -0.79
N ILE A 9 8.07 -1.66 -0.02
CA ILE A 9 8.08 -1.61 1.43
C ILE A 9 9.52 -1.47 1.90
N VAL A 10 9.79 -0.47 2.74
CA VAL A 10 11.10 -0.27 3.36
C VAL A 10 10.93 -0.53 4.86
N ASP A 11 11.77 -1.39 5.41
CA ASP A 11 11.70 -1.78 6.82
C ASP A 11 12.30 -0.71 7.75
N GLU A 12 12.33 -1.02 9.03
CA GLU A 12 12.82 -0.11 10.07
C GLU A 12 14.31 0.23 9.94
N ASN A 13 15.07 -0.61 9.26
CA ASN A 13 16.51 -0.43 9.07
C ASN A 13 16.85 0.28 7.76
N GLY A 14 15.84 0.67 6.98
CA GLY A 14 16.05 1.30 5.68
C GLY A 14 16.30 0.30 4.56
N GLU A 15 16.10 -0.99 4.79
CA GLU A 15 16.26 -2.03 3.79
C GLU A 15 14.93 -2.32 3.10
N GLU A 16 14.97 -2.52 1.79
CA GLU A 16 13.79 -2.85 1.01
C GLU A 16 13.35 -4.28 1.27
N VAL A 17 12.05 -4.48 1.53
CA VAL A 17 11.46 -5.80 1.69
C VAL A 17 11.11 -6.35 0.31
N GLU A 18 11.73 -7.47 -0.07
CA GLU A 18 11.51 -8.08 -1.37
C GLU A 18 10.16 -8.80 -1.42
N GLY A 19 9.43 -8.54 -2.48
CA GLY A 19 8.15 -9.20 -2.76
C GLY A 19 8.25 -10.21 -3.89
N GLY A 20 7.10 -10.69 -4.35
CA GLY A 20 7.01 -11.77 -5.31
C GLY A 20 6.97 -11.38 -6.78
N VAL A 21 7.06 -10.11 -7.11
CA VAL A 21 7.02 -9.65 -8.50
C VAL A 21 8.34 -9.98 -9.19
N THR A 22 8.27 -10.71 -10.29
CA THR A 22 9.44 -11.13 -11.05
C THR A 22 9.56 -10.45 -12.42
N ILE A 23 8.64 -9.55 -12.74
CA ILE A 23 8.63 -8.83 -14.02
C ILE A 23 9.78 -7.83 -14.05
N GLU A 24 10.65 -7.94 -15.05
CA GLU A 24 11.72 -6.99 -15.27
C GLU A 24 11.38 -6.16 -16.52
N ASP A 25 11.12 -4.88 -16.31
CA ASP A 25 10.86 -3.94 -17.40
C ASP A 25 11.29 -2.53 -16.97
N ASP A 26 10.94 -1.53 -17.78
CA ASP A 26 11.34 -0.14 -17.55
C ASP A 26 10.68 0.49 -16.32
N ARG A 27 9.69 -0.18 -15.72
CA ARG A 27 8.97 0.35 -14.56
C ARG A 27 9.72 0.15 -13.24
N GLU A 28 10.78 -0.64 -13.24
CA GLU A 28 11.57 -0.92 -12.04
C GLU A 28 10.73 -1.53 -10.92
N ILE A 29 9.87 -2.48 -11.26
CA ILE A 29 8.97 -3.12 -10.30
C ILE A 29 9.43 -4.49 -9.82
N ALA A 30 10.59 -4.94 -10.26
CA ALA A 30 11.12 -6.24 -9.82
C ALA A 30 11.29 -6.25 -8.31
N ALA A 31 10.98 -7.39 -7.68
CA ALA A 31 11.03 -7.60 -6.23
C ALA A 31 10.06 -6.71 -5.43
N SER A 32 9.08 -6.09 -6.07
CA SER A 32 8.01 -5.38 -5.38
C SER A 32 6.87 -6.33 -5.00
N VAL A 33 5.90 -5.81 -4.26
CA VAL A 33 4.70 -6.56 -3.86
C VAL A 33 3.55 -6.17 -4.79
N GLU A 34 2.96 -7.15 -5.48
CA GLU A 34 1.80 -6.88 -6.31
C GLU A 34 0.57 -6.66 -5.43
N VAL A 35 -0.13 -5.56 -5.68
CA VAL A 35 -1.34 -5.19 -4.96
C VAL A 35 -2.55 -5.65 -5.77
N ILE A 36 -3.36 -6.53 -5.19
CA ILE A 36 -4.57 -7.05 -5.83
C ILE A 36 -5.74 -6.12 -5.60
N GLN A 37 -5.87 -5.61 -4.37
CA GLN A 37 -6.95 -4.70 -3.99
C GLN A 37 -6.42 -3.68 -2.99
N PHE A 38 -6.93 -2.46 -3.06
CA PHE A 38 -6.50 -1.37 -2.20
C PHE A 38 -7.71 -0.55 -1.79
N ASP A 39 -7.87 -0.35 -0.48
CA ASP A 39 -8.94 0.46 0.09
C ASP A 39 -8.34 1.55 0.97
N HIS A 40 -8.61 2.80 0.64
CA HIS A 40 -8.17 3.95 1.42
C HIS A 40 -9.38 4.86 1.68
N ASP A 41 -9.64 5.15 2.94
CA ASP A 41 -10.82 5.89 3.36
C ASP A 41 -10.42 6.94 4.38
N LEU A 42 -10.94 8.14 4.20
CA LEU A 42 -10.80 9.21 5.18
C LEU A 42 -12.13 9.97 5.25
N TYR A 43 -12.41 10.55 6.39
CA TYR A 43 -13.66 11.27 6.58
C TYR A 43 -13.50 12.38 7.62
N ILE A 44 -14.45 13.29 7.60
CA ILE A 44 -14.57 14.32 8.64
C ILE A 44 -15.84 14.02 9.44
N PRO A 45 -15.75 13.83 10.77
CA PRO A 45 -16.95 13.62 11.57
C PRO A 45 -17.89 14.80 11.41
N THR A 46 -19.17 14.50 11.24
CA THR A 46 -20.20 15.52 11.07
C THR A 46 -21.33 15.31 12.08
N ASP A 47 -22.00 16.41 12.45
CA ASP A 47 -23.19 16.35 13.29
C ASP A 47 -24.36 15.86 12.42
N PRO A 48 -25.01 14.73 12.76
CA PRO A 48 -26.11 14.21 11.96
C PRO A 48 -27.33 15.15 11.90
N GLN A 49 -27.49 16.07 12.86
CA GLN A 49 -28.62 16.99 12.88
C GLN A 49 -28.38 18.26 12.05
N THR A 50 -27.16 18.79 12.06
CA THR A 50 -26.85 20.06 11.39
C THR A 50 -26.04 19.85 10.11
N GLY A 51 -25.40 18.69 9.93
CA GLY A 51 -24.51 18.43 8.80
C GLY A 51 -23.18 19.17 8.86
N LEU A 52 -22.88 19.84 9.97
CA LEU A 52 -21.64 20.59 10.13
C LEU A 52 -20.50 19.69 10.61
N PRO A 53 -19.24 19.95 10.18
CA PRO A 53 -18.10 19.22 10.69
C PRO A 53 -17.94 19.41 12.20
N THR A 54 -17.71 18.32 12.93
CA THR A 54 -17.50 18.34 14.38
C THR A 54 -16.05 18.08 14.79
N GLY A 55 -15.13 17.92 13.83
CA GLY A 55 -13.74 17.67 14.13
C GLY A 55 -12.87 17.78 12.90
N VAL A 56 -11.62 17.33 13.04
CA VAL A 56 -10.66 17.27 11.94
C VAL A 56 -10.82 15.95 11.18
N ARG A 57 -10.17 15.87 10.01
CA ARG A 57 -10.22 14.64 9.20
C ARG A 57 -9.73 13.43 10.00
N MET A 58 -10.41 12.33 9.80
CA MET A 58 -10.04 11.03 10.38
C MET A 58 -9.62 10.09 9.29
N HIS A 59 -8.46 9.48 9.45
CA HIS A 59 -7.97 8.46 8.54
C HIS A 59 -8.31 7.08 9.06
N ARG A 60 -8.92 6.28 8.22
CA ARG A 60 -9.12 4.87 8.53
C ARG A 60 -7.89 4.09 8.09
N PRO A 61 -7.63 2.91 8.70
CA PRO A 61 -6.52 2.09 8.24
C PRO A 61 -6.64 1.78 6.75
N ILE A 62 -5.50 1.83 6.06
CA ILE A 62 -5.43 1.43 4.67
C ILE A 62 -5.46 -0.10 4.62
N ARG A 63 -6.30 -0.65 3.76
CA ARG A 63 -6.43 -2.09 3.56
C ARG A 63 -5.88 -2.46 2.20
N MET A 64 -5.05 -3.48 2.17
CA MET A 64 -4.42 -3.94 0.95
C MET A 64 -4.49 -5.46 0.89
N VAL A 65 -4.90 -5.99 -0.25
CA VAL A 65 -4.95 -7.43 -0.50
C VAL A 65 -3.81 -7.79 -1.44
N LYS A 66 -3.04 -8.80 -1.06
CA LYS A 66 -1.94 -9.31 -1.87
C LYS A 66 -1.86 -10.83 -1.74
N ALA A 67 -1.22 -11.46 -2.70
CA ALA A 67 -0.93 -12.89 -2.62
C ALA A 67 0.22 -13.14 -1.65
N TYR A 68 0.31 -14.36 -1.10
CA TYR A 68 1.47 -14.74 -0.31
C TYR A 68 2.74 -14.68 -1.17
N ASP A 69 3.79 -14.14 -0.62
CA ASP A 69 5.10 -14.08 -1.25
C ASP A 69 6.20 -14.08 -0.19
N GLN A 70 7.43 -13.84 -0.59
CA GLN A 70 8.56 -13.83 0.33
C GLN A 70 8.53 -12.66 1.32
N ALA A 71 7.72 -11.63 1.05
CA ALA A 71 7.53 -10.52 2.00
C ALA A 71 6.57 -10.88 3.11
N SER A 72 5.72 -11.88 2.95
CA SER A 72 4.67 -12.20 3.92
C SER A 72 5.20 -12.52 5.32
N PRO A 73 6.23 -13.39 5.50
CA PRO A 73 6.76 -13.64 6.84
C PRO A 73 7.29 -12.40 7.54
N ILE A 74 7.92 -11.50 6.78
CA ILE A 74 8.47 -10.25 7.32
C ILE A 74 7.34 -9.34 7.79
N LEU A 75 6.24 -9.26 7.02
CA LEU A 75 5.07 -8.47 7.39
C LEU A 75 4.35 -9.05 8.61
N TYR A 76 4.24 -10.38 8.70
CA TYR A 76 3.68 -11.04 9.88
C TYR A 76 4.50 -10.71 11.13
N GLN A 77 5.82 -10.78 11.01
CA GLN A 77 6.70 -10.46 12.12
C GLN A 77 6.56 -8.99 12.54
N ALA A 78 6.50 -8.08 11.58
CA ALA A 78 6.32 -6.66 11.85
C ALA A 78 4.99 -6.39 12.57
N CYS A 79 3.92 -7.08 12.19
CA CYS A 79 2.63 -6.97 12.86
C CYS A 79 2.69 -7.48 14.30
N CYS A 80 3.26 -8.67 14.52
CA CYS A 80 3.34 -9.28 15.84
C CYS A 80 4.21 -8.47 16.80
N ASN A 81 5.28 -7.87 16.31
CA ASN A 81 6.22 -7.09 17.13
C ASN A 81 5.83 -5.62 17.26
N GLY A 82 4.80 -5.17 16.53
CA GLY A 82 4.43 -3.75 16.51
C GLY A 82 5.49 -2.87 15.89
N THR A 83 6.29 -3.42 14.98
CA THR A 83 7.39 -2.71 14.34
C THR A 83 6.87 -1.58 13.45
N THR A 84 7.52 -0.42 13.50
CA THR A 84 7.23 0.70 12.62
C THR A 84 8.12 0.59 11.39
N LEU A 85 7.50 0.41 10.22
CA LEU A 85 8.22 0.40 8.94
C LEU A 85 8.53 1.83 8.51
N GLU A 86 9.69 2.03 7.87
CA GLU A 86 10.11 3.36 7.47
C GLU A 86 9.15 3.96 6.43
N SER A 87 8.84 3.22 5.38
CA SER A 87 7.91 3.72 4.36
C SER A 87 7.29 2.58 3.57
N VAL A 88 6.14 2.88 2.98
CA VAL A 88 5.48 2.04 1.99
C VAL A 88 5.07 2.95 0.84
N THR A 89 5.55 2.69 -0.36
CA THR A 89 5.19 3.43 -1.56
C THR A 89 4.38 2.53 -2.47
N ILE A 90 3.19 2.97 -2.84
CA ILE A 90 2.33 2.22 -3.75
C ILE A 90 2.29 2.97 -5.07
N ARG A 91 2.78 2.34 -6.13
CA ARG A 91 2.84 2.94 -7.47
C ARG A 91 1.75 2.34 -8.34
N TRP A 92 0.95 3.23 -8.92
CA TRP A 92 -0.17 2.86 -9.77
C TRP A 92 0.18 3.11 -11.22
N PHE A 93 -0.09 2.13 -12.06
CA PHE A 93 0.22 2.18 -13.49
C PHE A 93 -1.03 2.09 -14.33
N ARG A 94 -0.99 2.70 -15.51
CA ARG A 94 -2.04 2.60 -16.51
C ARG A 94 -1.41 2.40 -17.89
N ILE A 95 -2.23 1.99 -18.84
CA ILE A 95 -1.78 1.83 -20.22
C ILE A 95 -1.84 3.20 -20.91
N ALA A 96 -0.68 3.66 -21.40
CA ALA A 96 -0.58 4.89 -22.15
C ALA A 96 -1.14 4.71 -23.57
N PRO A 97 -1.47 5.79 -24.29
CA PRO A 97 -1.99 5.69 -25.67
C PRO A 97 -1.06 4.97 -26.63
N ASP A 98 0.25 4.94 -26.37
CA ASP A 98 1.23 4.24 -27.20
C ASP A 98 1.35 2.76 -26.86
N GLY A 99 0.57 2.25 -25.89
CA GLY A 99 0.58 0.86 -25.47
C GLY A 99 1.55 0.52 -24.35
N THR A 100 2.37 1.46 -23.90
CA THR A 100 3.26 1.24 -22.76
C THR A 100 2.52 1.48 -21.45
N GLN A 101 3.05 0.94 -20.34
CA GLN A 101 2.51 1.19 -19.02
C GLN A 101 3.25 2.36 -18.38
N GLU A 102 2.49 3.33 -17.89
CA GLU A 102 3.05 4.52 -17.24
C GLU A 102 2.53 4.65 -15.81
N GLU A 103 3.37 5.17 -14.92
CA GLU A 103 2.94 5.53 -13.57
C GLU A 103 2.13 6.82 -13.64
N TYR A 104 0.91 6.79 -13.13
CA TYR A 104 0.06 7.98 -13.14
C TYR A 104 -0.28 8.47 -11.74
N PHE A 105 -0.01 7.68 -10.72
CA PHE A 105 -0.32 8.04 -9.34
C PHE A 105 0.52 7.22 -8.38
N ASN A 106 0.87 7.79 -7.23
CA ASN A 106 1.51 7.02 -6.16
C ASN A 106 1.00 7.47 -4.80
N HIS A 107 1.09 6.56 -3.84
CA HIS A 107 0.87 6.83 -2.42
C HIS A 107 2.18 6.61 -1.69
N LEU A 108 2.62 7.60 -0.93
CA LEU A 108 3.75 7.44 -0.04
C LEU A 108 3.25 7.46 1.40
N LEU A 109 3.49 6.37 2.11
CA LEU A 109 3.14 6.23 3.52
C LEU A 109 4.44 6.17 4.32
N GLU A 110 4.56 7.02 5.30
CA GLU A 110 5.75 7.08 6.16
C GLU A 110 5.38 6.62 7.57
N ARG A 111 6.32 5.93 8.23
CA ARG A 111 6.15 5.42 9.59
C ARG A 111 4.92 4.54 9.70
N VAL A 112 4.92 3.47 8.93
CA VAL A 112 3.78 2.58 8.78
C VAL A 112 3.82 1.48 9.82
N ARG A 113 2.66 1.19 10.42
CA ARG A 113 2.48 0.03 11.28
C ARG A 113 1.43 -0.89 10.68
N ILE A 114 1.69 -2.17 10.76
CA ILE A 114 0.73 -3.17 10.35
C ILE A 114 -0.18 -3.48 11.52
N LEU A 115 -1.47 -3.16 11.39
CA LEU A 115 -2.44 -3.33 12.46
C LEU A 115 -3.01 -4.74 12.51
N SER A 116 -3.20 -5.36 11.36
CA SER A 116 -3.69 -6.75 11.30
C SER A 116 -3.34 -7.39 9.96
N LEU A 117 -3.26 -8.70 9.98
CA LEU A 117 -3.08 -9.54 8.79
C LEU A 117 -4.10 -10.66 8.86
N ILE A 118 -4.83 -10.87 7.75
CA ILE A 118 -5.84 -11.90 7.67
C ILE A 118 -5.59 -12.71 6.40
N HIS A 119 -5.57 -14.04 6.55
CA HIS A 119 -5.54 -14.95 5.43
C HIS A 119 -6.95 -15.44 5.14
N ILE A 120 -7.39 -15.20 3.93
CA ILE A 120 -8.74 -15.58 3.49
C ILE A 120 -8.65 -16.74 2.50
#